data_bdae8c75be46003497bea3983e719bfc
#
_entry.id   bdae8c75be46003497bea3983e719bfc
#
_cell.length_a   1.000
_cell.length_b   1.000
_cell.length_c   1.000
_cell.angle_alpha   90.00
_cell.angle_beta   90.00
_cell.angle_gamma   90.00
#
_symmetry.space_group_name_H-M   'P 1'
#
loop_
_entity.id
_entity.type
_entity.pdbx_description
1 polymer ?
#
loop_
_entity_poly.entity_id
_entity_poly.type
_entity_poly.pdbx_seq_one_letter_code
_entity_poly.pdbx_strand_id
1 'polypeptide(L)'
;MTLRRRTIVPAVENAEEASGEPVKALSNRDNTVPPPVHQVTTSTLTWLYKTFAYKPAATDQNEFGIAGFLPEYPNQTDLTRFMKEFCTNTDDATFKVVRVNGGGYNSKDPEIEGNLNIQYASALTYPTPQTWWSVGGQMQVYDDTGEPAPGDVFLEWFNFLLGQPKIPQMISTSYGTDEKDCPLEYAEVLCKLFAQLGARGVSVLYASGDDGVGAGDCKGTSGPGPWG
;
A
#
# COMPACT_ATOMS: atom_id res chain seq x y z
N MET A 1 8.88 6.92 -20.95
CA MET A 1 7.62 7.44 -20.37
C MET A 1 7.94 8.04 -19.00
N THR A 2 7.84 9.35 -18.87
CA THR A 2 8.23 10.03 -17.63
C THR A 2 7.05 9.92 -16.67
N LEU A 3 7.16 9.09 -15.64
CA LEU A 3 6.21 9.09 -14.52
C LEU A 3 6.22 10.49 -13.93
N ARG A 4 5.12 11.21 -14.06
CA ARG A 4 4.94 12.48 -13.36
C ARG A 4 4.87 12.14 -11.87
N ARG A 5 5.90 12.55 -11.13
CA ARG A 5 5.80 12.68 -9.68
C ARG A 5 4.63 13.63 -9.42
N ARG A 6 3.50 13.10 -8.98
CA ARG A 6 2.46 13.94 -8.42
C ARG A 6 2.82 14.18 -6.97
N THR A 7 2.93 15.42 -6.63
CA THR A 7 3.13 15.88 -5.26
C THR A 7 1.88 15.48 -4.50
N ILE A 8 1.99 14.41 -3.72
CA ILE A 8 1.02 14.16 -2.66
C ILE A 8 1.20 15.34 -1.72
N VAL A 9 0.16 16.13 -1.54
CA VAL A 9 0.18 17.26 -0.60
C VAL A 9 0.55 16.70 0.76
N PRO A 10 1.66 17.13 1.39
CA PRO A 10 2.01 16.64 2.69
C PRO A 10 0.89 17.02 3.67
N ALA A 11 0.29 16.03 4.30
CA ALA A 11 -0.77 16.23 5.29
C ALA A 11 -0.26 16.93 6.57
N VAL A 12 0.99 17.39 6.61
CA VAL A 12 1.61 17.95 7.82
C VAL A 12 2.59 19.11 7.54
N GLU A 13 2.41 19.91 6.50
CA GLU A 13 3.11 21.21 6.43
C GLU A 13 2.08 22.30 6.24
N ASN A 14 1.65 22.88 7.33
CA ASN A 14 1.04 24.18 7.63
C ASN A 14 -0.07 24.05 8.66
N ALA A 15 0.20 23.38 9.78
CA ALA A 15 -0.52 23.70 11.01
C ALA A 15 0.21 24.87 11.65
N GLU A 16 -0.04 26.09 11.15
CA GLU A 16 0.16 27.27 11.96
C GLU A 16 -0.69 27.11 13.22
N GLU A 17 -0.04 27.38 14.36
CA GLU A 17 -0.53 27.35 15.71
C GLU A 17 -1.97 27.85 15.85
N ALA A 18 -2.93 26.95 15.74
CA ALA A 18 -4.17 27.10 16.46
C ALA A 18 -3.91 26.53 17.86
N SER A 19 -3.80 27.41 18.83
CA SER A 19 -3.75 27.12 20.26
C SER A 19 -5.00 26.30 20.64
N GLY A 20 -4.90 24.99 20.54
CA GLY A 20 -5.91 24.02 20.92
C GLY A 20 -5.24 22.89 21.67
N GLU A 21 -5.79 22.53 22.80
CA GLU A 21 -5.32 21.48 23.69
C GLU A 21 -4.97 20.18 22.91
N PRO A 22 -3.96 19.41 23.39
CA PRO A 22 -3.60 18.14 22.75
C PRO A 22 -4.85 17.25 22.67
N VAL A 23 -5.17 16.80 21.47
CA VAL A 23 -6.29 15.87 21.22
C VAL A 23 -6.01 14.64 22.07
N LYS A 24 -6.71 14.49 23.18
CA LYS A 24 -6.64 13.30 24.03
C LYS A 24 -6.92 12.08 23.15
N ALA A 25 -6.01 11.12 23.21
CA ALA A 25 -6.14 9.84 22.55
C ALA A 25 -7.56 9.28 22.77
N LEU A 26 -8.24 8.96 21.67
CA LEU A 26 -9.66 8.61 21.64
C LEU A 26 -9.88 7.17 22.11
N SER A 27 -9.59 6.87 23.37
CA SER A 27 -9.64 5.52 23.91
C SER A 27 -11.05 5.01 24.27
N ASN A 28 -12.09 5.85 24.22
CA ASN A 28 -13.49 5.48 24.54
C ASN A 28 -14.47 6.19 23.62
N ARG A 29 -14.39 5.95 22.30
CA ARG A 29 -15.44 6.46 21.42
C ARG A 29 -16.64 5.54 21.44
N ASP A 30 -17.77 6.15 21.74
CA ASP A 30 -19.06 5.65 21.33
C ASP A 30 -19.07 5.55 19.79
N ASN A 31 -19.01 4.31 19.28
CA ASN A 31 -18.96 4.03 17.84
C ASN A 31 -20.23 4.42 17.10
N THR A 32 -21.20 5.03 17.78
CA THR A 32 -22.44 5.57 17.19
C THR A 32 -22.25 6.97 16.60
N VAL A 33 -21.18 7.68 16.97
CA VAL A 33 -20.90 9.05 16.50
C VAL A 33 -19.69 9.03 15.57
N PRO A 34 -19.81 9.56 14.33
CA PRO A 34 -18.68 9.65 13.43
C PRO A 34 -17.57 10.55 14.00
N PRO A 35 -16.31 10.19 13.80
CA PRO A 35 -15.19 11.07 14.16
C PRO A 35 -15.27 12.39 13.36
N PRO A 36 -14.81 13.53 13.92
CA PRO A 36 -14.75 14.79 13.19
C PRO A 36 -13.87 14.65 11.93
N VAL A 37 -14.40 15.04 10.78
CA VAL A 37 -13.79 14.81 9.45
C VAL A 37 -12.78 15.92 9.09
N HIS A 38 -11.96 16.37 10.02
CA HIS A 38 -10.89 17.32 9.72
C HIS A 38 -9.59 16.66 9.27
N GLN A 39 -9.44 15.37 9.57
CA GLN A 39 -8.28 14.55 9.17
C GLN A 39 -8.73 13.11 8.91
N VAL A 40 -8.16 12.49 7.89
CA VAL A 40 -8.35 11.06 7.63
C VAL A 40 -7.44 10.28 8.55
N THR A 41 -7.95 9.87 9.70
CA THR A 41 -7.24 9.04 10.68
C THR A 41 -7.67 7.58 10.56
N THR A 42 -6.95 6.68 11.21
CA THR A 42 -7.33 5.27 11.33
C THR A 42 -8.74 5.10 11.92
N SER A 43 -9.11 5.93 12.90
CA SER A 43 -10.46 5.95 13.48
C SER A 43 -11.52 6.36 12.45
N THR A 44 -11.22 7.36 11.61
CA THR A 44 -12.12 7.79 10.53
C THR A 44 -12.33 6.66 9.53
N LEU A 45 -11.25 5.99 9.11
CA LEU A 45 -11.32 4.88 8.16
C LEU A 45 -12.08 3.69 8.72
N THR A 46 -11.76 3.24 9.94
CA THR A 46 -12.45 2.11 10.55
C THR A 46 -13.95 2.37 10.75
N TRP A 47 -14.32 3.61 11.06
CA TRP A 47 -15.72 4.00 11.14
C TRP A 47 -16.40 4.00 9.77
N LEU A 48 -15.78 4.62 8.76
CA LEU A 48 -16.30 4.71 7.39
C LEU A 48 -16.56 3.32 6.78
N TYR A 49 -15.58 2.43 6.94
CA TYR A 49 -15.67 1.06 6.42
C TYR A 49 -16.36 0.08 7.37
N LYS A 50 -16.89 0.57 8.50
CA LYS A 50 -17.59 -0.24 9.53
C LYS A 50 -16.75 -1.38 10.09
N THR A 51 -15.45 -1.18 10.20
CA THR A 51 -14.49 -2.16 10.73
C THR A 51 -14.02 -1.85 12.15
N PHE A 52 -14.58 -0.84 12.80
CA PHE A 52 -14.19 -0.38 14.15
C PHE A 52 -14.32 -1.46 15.25
N ALA A 53 -15.19 -2.45 15.04
CA ALA A 53 -15.34 -3.57 15.97
C ALA A 53 -14.48 -4.79 15.61
N TYR A 54 -13.77 -4.74 14.49
CA TYR A 54 -12.92 -5.84 14.06
C TYR A 54 -11.68 -5.96 14.93
N LYS A 55 -11.38 -7.17 15.36
CA LYS A 55 -10.15 -7.52 16.07
C LYS A 55 -9.53 -8.74 15.40
N PRO A 56 -8.27 -8.65 14.94
CA PRO A 56 -7.57 -9.81 14.41
C PRO A 56 -7.50 -10.93 15.45
N ALA A 57 -7.88 -12.14 15.08
CA ALA A 57 -7.93 -13.29 16.00
C ALA A 57 -6.81 -14.32 15.76
N ALA A 58 -6.30 -14.41 14.54
CA ALA A 58 -5.29 -15.41 14.14
C ALA A 58 -3.95 -14.74 13.82
N THR A 59 -3.49 -13.87 14.71
CA THR A 59 -2.29 -13.03 14.51
C THR A 59 -0.97 -13.80 14.57
N ASP A 60 -0.97 -15.00 15.08
CA ASP A 60 0.15 -15.96 15.10
C ASP A 60 0.23 -16.80 13.83
N GLN A 61 -0.82 -16.83 13.02
CA GLN A 61 -0.93 -17.65 11.81
C GLN A 61 -0.95 -16.80 10.53
N ASN A 62 -1.45 -15.58 10.62
CA ASN A 62 -1.55 -14.64 9.52
C ASN A 62 -0.37 -13.68 9.48
N GLU A 63 0.02 -13.30 8.29
CA GLU A 63 0.98 -12.24 8.02
C GLU A 63 0.39 -11.28 6.99
N PHE A 64 0.74 -10.01 7.11
CA PHE A 64 0.37 -8.97 6.15
C PHE A 64 1.63 -8.49 5.41
N GLY A 65 1.59 -8.51 4.10
CA GLY A 65 2.68 -8.07 3.26
C GLY A 65 2.38 -6.71 2.60
N ILE A 66 3.40 -5.91 2.42
CA ILE A 66 3.33 -4.63 1.73
C ILE A 66 4.43 -4.60 0.69
N ALA A 67 4.07 -4.39 -0.58
CA ALA A 67 5.02 -4.30 -1.67
C ALA A 67 5.38 -2.85 -1.97
N GLY A 68 6.67 -2.52 -1.90
CA GLY A 68 7.24 -1.24 -2.29
C GLY A 68 8.13 -1.41 -3.52
N PHE A 69 7.75 -0.75 -4.62
CA PHE A 69 8.40 -0.89 -5.95
C PHE A 69 9.29 0.29 -6.34
N LEU A 70 9.30 1.34 -5.58
CA LEU A 70 10.16 2.50 -5.78
C LEU A 70 11.13 2.64 -4.60
N PRO A 71 12.11 3.52 -4.67
CA PRO A 71 12.96 3.82 -3.51
C PRO A 71 12.21 4.61 -2.43
N GLU A 72 11.00 4.17 -2.13
CA GLU A 72 10.08 4.69 -1.12
C GLU A 72 10.16 3.80 0.12
N TYR A 73 10.95 4.19 1.12
CA TYR A 73 11.25 3.32 2.24
C TYR A 73 10.53 3.74 3.51
N PRO A 74 9.88 2.80 4.23
CA PRO A 74 9.32 3.08 5.55
C PRO A 74 10.42 3.19 6.61
N ASN A 75 10.10 3.91 7.69
CA ASN A 75 10.98 4.06 8.85
C ASN A 75 10.33 3.52 10.13
N GLN A 76 11.07 2.73 10.90
CA GLN A 76 10.57 2.15 12.15
C GLN A 76 10.27 3.22 13.22
N THR A 77 11.07 4.27 13.29
CA THR A 77 10.84 5.36 14.26
C THR A 77 9.57 6.12 13.95
N ASP A 78 9.32 6.38 12.66
CA ASP A 78 8.11 7.05 12.20
C ASP A 78 6.88 6.18 12.43
N LEU A 79 6.97 4.87 12.19
CA LEU A 79 5.91 3.93 12.54
C LEU A 79 5.59 3.99 14.04
N THR A 80 6.61 3.89 14.88
CA THR A 80 6.42 3.94 16.35
C THR A 80 5.75 5.24 16.78
N ARG A 81 6.16 6.36 16.20
CA ARG A 81 5.57 7.68 16.48
C ARG A 81 4.10 7.74 16.06
N PHE A 82 3.81 7.28 14.82
CA PHE A 82 2.45 7.23 14.30
C PHE A 82 1.53 6.35 15.17
N MET A 83 2.00 5.16 15.55
CA MET A 83 1.22 4.24 16.37
C MET A 83 0.91 4.83 17.76
N LYS A 84 1.87 5.53 18.37
CA LYS A 84 1.64 6.24 19.65
C LYS A 84 0.63 7.37 19.54
N GLU A 85 0.61 8.06 18.43
CA GLU A 85 -0.27 9.21 18.23
C GLU A 85 -1.70 8.80 17.88
N PHE A 86 -1.85 7.81 17.02
CA PHE A 86 -3.14 7.45 16.41
C PHE A 86 -3.72 6.12 16.88
N CYS A 87 -2.97 5.30 17.59
CA CYS A 87 -3.39 3.99 18.06
C CYS A 87 -3.13 3.83 19.56
N THR A 88 -3.87 2.95 20.21
CA THR A 88 -3.70 2.66 21.63
C THR A 88 -3.10 1.27 21.85
N ASN A 89 -2.15 1.14 22.78
CA ASN A 89 -1.52 -0.14 23.15
C ASN A 89 -0.83 -0.86 21.96
N THR A 90 -0.06 -0.12 21.17
CA THR A 90 0.56 -0.62 19.94
C THR A 90 2.04 -0.20 19.82
N ASP A 91 2.68 0.09 20.95
CA ASP A 91 4.05 0.64 21.03
C ASP A 91 5.13 -0.32 20.49
N ASP A 92 4.81 -1.60 20.35
CA ASP A 92 5.67 -2.67 19.85
C ASP A 92 5.43 -3.02 18.37
N ALA A 93 4.63 -2.23 17.67
CA ALA A 93 4.41 -2.42 16.23
C ALA A 93 5.74 -2.34 15.46
N THR A 94 6.04 -3.39 14.71
CA THR A 94 7.26 -3.52 13.91
C THR A 94 6.97 -4.12 12.56
N PHE A 95 7.92 -3.99 11.65
CA PHE A 95 7.86 -4.65 10.35
C PHE A 95 9.21 -5.27 9.99
N LYS A 96 9.14 -6.32 9.18
CA LYS A 96 10.29 -6.99 8.61
C LYS A 96 10.55 -6.45 7.20
N VAL A 97 11.81 -6.30 6.82
CA VAL A 97 12.19 -5.89 5.46
C VAL A 97 12.75 -7.09 4.70
N VAL A 98 12.23 -7.33 3.52
CA VAL A 98 12.75 -8.33 2.57
C VAL A 98 13.04 -7.62 1.25
N ARG A 99 14.25 -7.83 0.73
CA ARG A 99 14.68 -7.25 -0.55
C ARG A 99 14.48 -8.26 -1.66
N VAL A 100 13.87 -7.81 -2.74
CA VAL A 100 13.59 -8.62 -3.93
C VAL A 100 14.20 -7.94 -5.14
N ASN A 101 14.75 -8.69 -6.07
CA ASN A 101 15.31 -8.18 -7.32
C ASN A 101 16.23 -6.94 -7.15
N GLY A 102 17.14 -7.01 -6.18
CA GLY A 102 18.06 -5.90 -5.90
C GLY A 102 17.43 -4.66 -5.25
N GLY A 103 16.22 -4.76 -4.73
CA GLY A 103 15.55 -3.66 -4.01
C GLY A 103 16.41 -3.10 -2.88
N GLY A 104 16.43 -1.77 -2.77
CA GLY A 104 17.16 -1.06 -1.71
C GLY A 104 16.37 -1.00 -0.41
N TYR A 105 17.00 -0.51 0.64
CA TYR A 105 16.33 -0.05 1.86
C TYR A 105 17.24 0.94 2.57
N ASN A 106 16.74 2.15 2.75
CA ASN A 106 17.47 3.20 3.47
C ASN A 106 16.56 3.81 4.56
N SER A 107 16.71 3.34 5.79
CA SER A 107 15.93 3.84 6.93
C SER A 107 16.27 5.27 7.36
N LYS A 108 17.34 5.86 6.82
CA LYS A 108 17.74 7.25 7.12
C LYS A 108 17.14 8.26 6.16
N ASP A 109 16.55 7.79 5.09
CA ASP A 109 15.92 8.58 4.05
C ASP A 109 14.54 7.97 3.75
N PRO A 110 13.59 8.10 4.70
CA PRO A 110 12.26 7.57 4.53
C PRO A 110 11.46 8.46 3.58
N GLU A 111 10.59 7.84 2.81
CA GLU A 111 9.70 8.53 1.89
C GLU A 111 8.24 8.48 2.38
N ILE A 112 7.44 9.41 1.88
CA ILE A 112 6.06 9.60 2.33
C ILE A 112 5.23 8.35 2.09
N GLU A 113 5.29 7.78 0.90
CA GLU A 113 4.46 6.63 0.54
C GLU A 113 4.86 5.37 1.30
N GLY A 114 6.16 5.12 1.46
CA GLY A 114 6.63 4.00 2.26
C GLY A 114 6.12 4.07 3.70
N ASN A 115 6.19 5.25 4.32
CA ASN A 115 5.64 5.49 5.65
C ASN A 115 4.12 5.37 5.68
N LEU A 116 3.39 5.98 4.73
CA LEU A 116 1.94 5.86 4.62
C LEU A 116 1.49 4.41 4.62
N ASN A 117 2.08 3.62 3.73
CA ASN A 117 1.69 2.23 3.54
C ASN A 117 1.90 1.39 4.80
N ILE A 118 3.06 1.50 5.45
CA ILE A 118 3.33 0.69 6.66
C ILE A 118 2.54 1.18 7.89
N GLN A 119 2.35 2.48 8.05
CA GLN A 119 1.66 3.07 9.19
C GLN A 119 0.17 2.70 9.18
N TYR A 120 -0.53 2.89 8.07
CA TYR A 120 -1.95 2.56 7.99
C TYR A 120 -2.20 1.06 7.96
N ALA A 121 -1.36 0.28 7.28
CA ALA A 121 -1.46 -1.17 7.34
C ALA A 121 -1.30 -1.69 8.77
N SER A 122 -0.26 -1.24 9.48
CA SER A 122 -0.04 -1.63 10.88
C SER A 122 -1.20 -1.21 11.77
N ALA A 123 -1.69 0.02 11.66
CA ALA A 123 -2.77 0.51 12.49
C ALA A 123 -4.11 -0.24 12.30
N LEU A 124 -4.36 -0.74 11.10
CA LEU A 124 -5.59 -1.48 10.78
C LEU A 124 -5.50 -2.97 11.08
N THR A 125 -4.30 -3.54 11.12
CA THR A 125 -4.10 -5.00 11.22
C THR A 125 -3.35 -5.44 12.47
N TYR A 126 -2.86 -4.51 13.30
CA TYR A 126 -2.17 -4.85 14.55
C TYR A 126 -2.98 -5.82 15.42
N PRO A 127 -2.35 -6.85 16.01
CA PRO A 127 -0.91 -7.17 16.06
C PRO A 127 -0.43 -8.16 14.98
N THR A 128 -1.09 -8.25 13.83
CA THR A 128 -0.66 -9.14 12.74
C THR A 128 0.75 -8.75 12.25
N PRO A 129 1.71 -9.71 12.15
CA PRO A 129 3.06 -9.42 11.68
C PRO A 129 3.09 -8.81 10.28
N GLN A 130 3.95 -7.81 10.10
CA GLN A 130 4.10 -7.04 8.86
C GLN A 130 5.40 -7.40 8.15
N THR A 131 5.34 -7.52 6.83
CA THR A 131 6.53 -7.63 5.99
C THR A 131 6.50 -6.59 4.89
N TRP A 132 7.52 -5.73 4.83
CA TRP A 132 7.79 -4.83 3.73
C TRP A 132 8.69 -5.52 2.71
N TRP A 133 8.22 -5.64 1.47
CA TRP A 133 9.07 -6.07 0.36
C TRP A 133 9.55 -4.87 -0.43
N SER A 134 10.85 -4.65 -0.42
CA SER A 134 11.48 -3.68 -1.30
C SER A 134 11.86 -4.37 -2.60
N VAL A 135 11.11 -4.09 -3.65
CA VAL A 135 11.30 -4.69 -4.97
C VAL A 135 12.06 -3.74 -5.88
N GLY A 136 13.22 -4.17 -6.35
CA GLY A 136 14.02 -3.40 -7.29
C GLY A 136 13.55 -3.57 -8.72
N GLY A 137 13.99 -2.65 -9.58
CA GLY A 137 13.60 -2.60 -10.99
C GLY A 137 12.65 -1.44 -11.27
N GLN A 138 12.21 -1.37 -12.52
CA GLN A 138 11.23 -0.40 -12.97
C GLN A 138 10.13 -1.13 -13.73
N MET A 139 8.93 -0.59 -13.70
CA MET A 139 7.87 -1.07 -14.55
C MET A 139 8.14 -0.60 -15.97
N GLN A 140 8.82 -1.43 -16.71
CA GLN A 140 8.96 -1.32 -18.15
C GLN A 140 8.34 -2.57 -18.77
N VAL A 141 7.15 -2.42 -19.30
CA VAL A 141 6.44 -3.54 -19.91
C VAL A 141 7.09 -3.94 -21.21
N TYR A 142 7.57 -2.96 -21.98
CA TYR A 142 8.35 -3.17 -23.21
C TYR A 142 9.55 -2.23 -23.25
N ASP A 143 10.61 -2.70 -23.89
CA ASP A 143 11.73 -1.86 -24.29
C ASP A 143 11.40 -1.05 -25.57
N ASP A 144 12.35 -0.22 -26.00
CA ASP A 144 12.20 0.62 -27.21
C ASP A 144 12.07 -0.20 -28.50
N THR A 145 12.29 -1.51 -28.45
CA THR A 145 12.15 -2.42 -29.60
C THR A 145 10.81 -3.17 -29.61
N GLY A 146 10.01 -3.00 -28.55
CA GLY A 146 8.72 -3.68 -28.36
C GLY A 146 8.85 -5.08 -27.75
N GLU A 147 10.04 -5.47 -27.28
CA GLU A 147 10.24 -6.71 -26.56
C GLU A 147 9.99 -6.51 -25.05
N PRO A 148 9.57 -7.56 -24.32
CA PRO A 148 9.43 -7.48 -22.87
C PRO A 148 10.72 -7.01 -22.22
N ALA A 149 10.64 -5.90 -21.48
CA ALA A 149 11.81 -5.34 -20.83
C ALA A 149 12.32 -6.28 -19.74
N PRO A 150 13.63 -6.59 -19.70
CA PRO A 150 14.20 -7.38 -18.62
C PRO A 150 14.11 -6.65 -17.30
N GLY A 151 13.72 -7.35 -16.22
CA GLY A 151 13.66 -6.79 -14.88
C GLY A 151 12.33 -6.10 -14.55
N ASP A 152 11.24 -6.49 -15.25
CA ASP A 152 9.89 -6.05 -14.87
C ASP A 152 9.60 -6.40 -13.41
N VAL A 153 9.22 -5.37 -12.65
CA VAL A 153 9.07 -5.48 -11.19
C VAL A 153 7.98 -6.44 -10.78
N PHE A 154 6.88 -6.54 -11.53
CA PHE A 154 5.78 -7.42 -11.17
C PHE A 154 6.11 -8.87 -11.46
N LEU A 155 6.68 -9.19 -12.62
CA LEU A 155 7.07 -10.55 -12.96
C LEU A 155 8.11 -11.08 -11.99
N GLU A 156 9.15 -10.29 -11.69
CA GLU A 156 10.19 -10.66 -10.73
C GLU A 156 9.61 -10.86 -9.33
N TRP A 157 8.74 -9.98 -8.89
CA TRP A 157 8.14 -10.07 -7.57
C TRP A 157 7.18 -11.25 -7.43
N PHE A 158 6.27 -11.48 -8.39
CA PHE A 158 5.37 -12.63 -8.36
C PHE A 158 6.11 -13.96 -8.43
N ASN A 159 7.13 -14.06 -9.28
CA ASN A 159 7.97 -15.26 -9.35
C ASN A 159 8.71 -15.49 -8.03
N PHE A 160 9.22 -14.42 -7.41
CA PHE A 160 9.81 -14.51 -6.08
C PHE A 160 8.80 -15.03 -5.05
N LEU A 161 7.61 -14.47 -4.98
CA LEU A 161 6.56 -14.89 -4.06
C LEU A 161 6.18 -16.36 -4.26
N LEU A 162 5.93 -16.75 -5.49
CA LEU A 162 5.54 -18.12 -5.84
C LEU A 162 6.63 -19.15 -5.50
N GLY A 163 7.89 -18.72 -5.53
CA GLY A 163 9.04 -19.52 -5.09
C GLY A 163 9.17 -19.66 -3.57
N GLN A 164 8.45 -18.87 -2.77
CA GLN A 164 8.55 -18.96 -1.32
C GLN A 164 7.72 -20.13 -0.75
N PRO A 165 8.24 -20.85 0.25
CA PRO A 165 7.47 -21.92 0.92
C PRO A 165 6.27 -21.37 1.71
N LYS A 166 6.40 -20.17 2.28
CA LYS A 166 5.35 -19.44 3.00
C LYS A 166 5.24 -18.02 2.46
N ILE A 167 4.00 -17.60 2.19
CA ILE A 167 3.65 -16.27 1.71
C ILE A 167 2.62 -15.69 2.68
N PRO A 168 2.64 -14.39 3.01
CA PRO A 168 1.55 -13.75 3.72
C PRO A 168 0.21 -13.97 3.04
N GLN A 169 -0.83 -14.14 3.84
CA GLN A 169 -2.19 -14.39 3.34
C GLN A 169 -2.80 -13.16 2.68
N MET A 170 -2.29 -11.99 3.02
CA MET A 170 -2.77 -10.72 2.46
C MET A 170 -1.56 -9.86 2.06
N ILE A 171 -1.64 -9.27 0.88
CA ILE A 171 -0.60 -8.40 0.33
C ILE A 171 -1.25 -7.13 -0.19
N SER A 172 -0.70 -5.97 0.21
CA SER A 172 -1.12 -4.66 -0.28
C SER A 172 -0.07 -4.10 -1.23
N THR A 173 -0.54 -3.49 -2.31
CA THR A 173 0.28 -2.96 -3.39
C THR A 173 -0.21 -1.56 -3.77
N SER A 174 0.65 -0.56 -3.64
CA SER A 174 0.38 0.83 -4.02
C SER A 174 1.21 1.21 -5.25
N TYR A 175 1.11 0.42 -6.31
CA TYR A 175 1.85 0.62 -7.55
C TYR A 175 1.09 0.02 -8.72
N GLY A 176 1.05 0.72 -9.85
CA GLY A 176 0.33 0.24 -11.01
C GLY A 176 0.50 1.12 -12.24
N THR A 177 -0.21 0.77 -13.29
CA THR A 177 -0.34 1.55 -14.52
C THR A 177 -1.77 1.44 -15.05
N ASP A 178 -2.11 2.29 -16.01
CA ASP A 178 -3.39 2.19 -16.71
C ASP A 178 -3.44 0.89 -17.54
N GLU A 179 -4.58 0.24 -17.54
CA GLU A 179 -4.80 -1.00 -18.30
C GLU A 179 -4.52 -0.82 -19.81
N LYS A 180 -4.84 0.37 -20.37
CA LYS A 180 -4.56 0.70 -21.77
C LYS A 180 -3.07 0.69 -22.12
N ASP A 181 -2.20 0.88 -21.13
CA ASP A 181 -0.74 0.89 -21.31
C ASP A 181 -0.13 -0.50 -21.02
N CYS A 182 -1.00 -1.48 -20.73
CA CYS A 182 -0.61 -2.85 -20.43
C CYS A 182 -0.90 -3.75 -21.63
N PRO A 183 0.12 -4.35 -22.24
CA PRO A 183 -0.09 -5.29 -23.38
C PRO A 183 -0.86 -6.52 -22.94
N LEU A 184 -1.70 -7.04 -23.84
CA LEU A 184 -2.57 -8.17 -23.55
C LEU A 184 -1.79 -9.41 -23.09
N GLU A 185 -0.73 -9.76 -23.77
CA GLU A 185 0.09 -10.93 -23.46
C GLU A 185 0.72 -10.82 -22.06
N TYR A 186 1.16 -9.61 -21.70
CA TYR A 186 1.69 -9.34 -20.36
C TYR A 186 0.59 -9.45 -19.29
N ALA A 187 -0.58 -8.85 -19.54
CA ALA A 187 -1.73 -8.94 -18.65
C ALA A 187 -2.17 -10.41 -18.44
N GLU A 188 -2.17 -11.22 -19.48
CA GLU A 188 -2.48 -12.65 -19.38
C GLU A 188 -1.47 -13.42 -18.53
N VAL A 189 -0.18 -13.10 -18.62
CA VAL A 189 0.85 -13.70 -17.79
C VAL A 189 0.62 -13.32 -16.33
N LEU A 190 0.42 -12.02 -16.03
CA LEU A 190 0.14 -11.57 -14.68
C LEU A 190 -1.12 -12.22 -14.11
N CYS A 191 -2.20 -12.31 -14.91
CA CYS A 191 -3.44 -12.97 -14.51
C CYS A 191 -3.21 -14.42 -14.06
N LYS A 192 -2.37 -15.18 -14.78
CA LYS A 192 -1.98 -16.55 -14.40
C LYS A 192 -1.20 -16.59 -13.09
N LEU A 193 -0.31 -15.61 -12.84
CA LEU A 193 0.45 -15.51 -11.58
C LEU A 193 -0.47 -15.15 -10.40
N PHE A 194 -1.41 -14.22 -10.60
CA PHE A 194 -2.45 -13.93 -9.61
C PHE A 194 -3.29 -15.16 -9.27
N ALA A 195 -3.71 -15.93 -10.29
CA ALA A 195 -4.47 -17.15 -10.07
C ALA A 195 -3.68 -18.18 -9.24
N GLN A 196 -2.38 -18.31 -9.46
CA GLN A 196 -1.51 -19.19 -8.67
C GLN A 196 -1.36 -18.71 -7.22
N LEU A 197 -1.23 -17.40 -6.98
CA LEU A 197 -1.23 -16.84 -5.62
C LEU A 197 -2.57 -17.10 -4.92
N GLY A 198 -3.70 -16.86 -5.61
CA GLY A 198 -5.04 -17.15 -5.11
C GLY A 198 -5.23 -18.63 -4.76
N ALA A 199 -4.74 -19.55 -5.59
CA ALA A 199 -4.76 -20.99 -5.32
C ALA A 199 -3.93 -21.38 -4.06
N ARG A 200 -2.95 -20.55 -3.68
CA ARG A 200 -2.18 -20.68 -2.43
C ARG A 200 -2.81 -19.96 -1.24
N GLY A 201 -4.02 -19.40 -1.40
CA GLY A 201 -4.75 -18.70 -0.33
C GLY A 201 -4.27 -17.27 -0.09
N VAL A 202 -3.61 -16.64 -1.07
CA VAL A 202 -3.12 -15.26 -0.96
C VAL A 202 -4.12 -14.30 -1.59
N SER A 203 -4.51 -13.26 -0.85
CA SER A 203 -5.28 -12.12 -1.35
C SER A 203 -4.33 -10.97 -1.67
N VAL A 204 -4.34 -10.48 -2.91
CA VAL A 204 -3.54 -9.32 -3.32
C VAL A 204 -4.47 -8.14 -3.54
N LEU A 205 -4.20 -7.03 -2.85
CA LEU A 205 -4.94 -5.79 -2.91
C LEU A 205 -4.13 -4.75 -3.67
N TYR A 206 -4.76 -4.07 -4.60
CA TYR A 206 -4.17 -2.96 -5.33
C TYR A 206 -4.89 -1.66 -5.03
N ALA A 207 -4.12 -0.58 -4.92
CA ALA A 207 -4.68 0.76 -4.88
C ALA A 207 -5.34 1.09 -6.22
N SER A 208 -6.44 1.83 -6.18
CA SER A 208 -7.19 2.26 -7.38
C SER A 208 -6.62 3.54 -8.03
N GLY A 209 -5.44 4.00 -7.62
CA GLY A 209 -4.85 5.28 -8.01
C GLY A 209 -5.34 6.45 -7.17
N ASP A 210 -4.81 7.65 -7.43
CA ASP A 210 -4.99 8.83 -6.57
C ASP A 210 -5.95 9.88 -7.15
N ASP A 211 -6.32 9.73 -8.40
CA ASP A 211 -7.06 10.75 -9.17
C ASP A 211 -8.57 10.52 -9.23
N GLY A 212 -9.05 9.44 -8.62
CA GLY A 212 -10.46 9.05 -8.66
C GLY A 212 -10.90 8.57 -10.04
N VAL A 213 -12.19 8.67 -10.32
CA VAL A 213 -12.79 8.20 -11.57
C VAL A 213 -12.22 8.97 -12.77
N GLY A 214 -11.70 8.27 -13.77
CA GLY A 214 -11.16 8.85 -14.99
C GLY A 214 -9.74 9.40 -14.88
N ALA A 215 -9.00 9.07 -13.83
CA ALA A 215 -7.59 9.43 -13.63
C ALA A 215 -7.27 10.92 -13.91
N GLY A 216 -8.16 11.82 -13.48
CA GLY A 216 -8.03 13.27 -13.69
C GLY A 216 -8.42 13.76 -15.07
N ASP A 217 -8.65 12.90 -16.03
CA ASP A 217 -9.15 13.22 -17.37
C ASP A 217 -10.63 12.85 -17.51
N CYS A 218 -11.49 13.55 -16.76
CA CYS A 218 -12.94 13.44 -16.91
C CYS A 218 -13.47 14.04 -18.22
N LYS A 219 -12.66 14.23 -19.22
CA LYS A 219 -13.12 14.49 -20.57
C LYS A 219 -13.59 13.16 -21.14
N GLY A 220 -14.90 12.96 -21.04
CA GLY A 220 -15.55 11.77 -21.55
C GLY A 220 -15.10 11.45 -22.98
N THR A 221 -14.16 10.57 -23.11
CA THR A 221 -14.03 9.75 -24.31
C THR A 221 -15.11 8.69 -24.17
N SER A 222 -16.32 9.03 -24.64
CA SER A 222 -17.40 8.08 -24.85
C SER A 222 -17.06 7.13 -26.00
N GLY A 223 -16.01 6.34 -25.80
CA GLY A 223 -15.75 5.17 -26.62
C GLY A 223 -15.99 3.92 -25.78
N PRO A 224 -16.59 2.85 -26.31
CA PRO A 224 -16.55 1.58 -25.61
C PRO A 224 -15.10 1.24 -25.35
N GLY A 225 -14.78 0.89 -24.09
CA GLY A 225 -13.48 0.32 -23.75
C GLY A 225 -13.21 -0.92 -24.61
N PRO A 226 -11.96 -1.38 -24.71
CA PRO A 226 -11.60 -2.53 -25.54
C PRO A 226 -12.33 -3.84 -25.21
N TRP A 227 -13.20 -3.81 -24.20
CA TRP A 227 -13.98 -4.95 -23.70
C TRP A 227 -15.51 -4.73 -23.76
N GLY A 228 -15.98 -3.71 -24.50
CA GLY A 228 -17.43 -3.44 -24.74
C GLY A 228 -18.05 -4.31 -25.81
#